data_5831be6aac2e90ca047c875da3fda0e0
#
_entry.id   5831be6aac2e90ca047c875da3fda0e0
#
_cell.length_a   1.000
_cell.length_b   1.000
_cell.length_c   1.000
_cell.angle_alpha   90.00
_cell.angle_beta   90.00
_cell.angle_gamma   90.00
#
_symmetry.space_group_name_H-M   'P 1'
#
loop_
_entity.id
_entity.type
_entity.pdbx_description
1 polymer ?
#
loop_
_entity_poly.entity_id
_entity_poly.type
_entity_poly.pdbx_seq_one_letter_code
_entity_poly.pdbx_strand_id
1 'polypeptide(L)'
;MTELPRIHPDDYCDEDLPRLAQPWWQTLPGNFHALPDHFLADNDTRWRIDYTASIDPLARTGLASMAGAAALPASLNISRQREERALVDFYRPFLQEEDPNTFFSRPTQTANIERIPVAPYHFQPEDGDAHTLRFRSPFEPKNPALRDRYLGHRRNRTAWAQHWRHHGEPRPTLIMIHGFVADPYWLNTRWLALPWFYKQGFDVLLYTLPFHGRRKGRFAPFSGAEFFSQGMALLNETFAHAIHDLRLFMDYLREQGTPAMGATGISLGGYTTGLLAALEDDLAFAIPNVPLVSIMDLMQSWFPINLQVSLLKKVYGTDLQGLREITALHSPLTWPCKVPQAGRMIIGGAGDRFAPPKHSHLLHQHWGNCDLHWFPGNH
;
A
#
# COMPACT_ATOMS: atom_id res chain seq x y z
N MET A 1 4.11 -28.38 -16.60
CA MET A 1 3.46 -27.28 -15.88
C MET A 1 2.00 -27.27 -16.34
N THR A 2 1.07 -27.75 -15.53
CA THR A 2 -0.36 -27.61 -15.80
C THR A 2 -0.66 -26.11 -15.79
N GLU A 3 -1.20 -25.59 -16.89
CA GLU A 3 -1.66 -24.20 -16.93
C GLU A 3 -2.67 -23.99 -15.79
N LEU A 4 -2.45 -22.95 -14.99
CA LEU A 4 -3.43 -22.56 -13.99
C LEU A 4 -4.70 -22.12 -14.72
N PRO A 5 -5.89 -22.50 -14.25
CA PRO A 5 -7.13 -22.07 -14.85
C PRO A 5 -7.17 -20.54 -14.87
N ARG A 6 -7.46 -19.98 -16.04
CA ARG A 6 -7.59 -18.52 -16.22
C ARG A 6 -9.01 -18.13 -15.82
N ILE A 7 -9.10 -17.19 -14.88
CA ILE A 7 -10.36 -16.51 -14.56
C ILE A 7 -10.38 -15.24 -15.42
N HIS A 8 -11.42 -15.13 -16.27
CA HIS A 8 -11.56 -13.93 -17.08
C HIS A 8 -11.98 -12.72 -16.22
N PRO A 9 -11.58 -11.48 -16.56
CA PRO A 9 -12.06 -10.30 -15.85
C PRO A 9 -13.59 -10.23 -15.74
N ASP A 10 -14.30 -10.62 -16.80
CA ASP A 10 -15.78 -10.63 -16.86
C ASP A 10 -16.43 -11.75 -16.03
N ASP A 11 -15.65 -12.70 -15.50
CA ASP A 11 -16.18 -13.74 -14.59
C ASP A 11 -16.49 -13.17 -13.19
N TYR A 12 -16.02 -11.98 -12.87
CA TYR A 12 -16.38 -11.31 -11.63
C TYR A 12 -17.76 -10.66 -11.72
N CYS A 13 -18.69 -11.08 -10.85
CA CYS A 13 -20.05 -10.56 -10.81
C CYS A 13 -20.05 -9.24 -10.04
N ASP A 14 -20.21 -8.14 -10.73
CA ASP A 14 -20.22 -6.79 -10.15
C ASP A 14 -21.62 -6.18 -9.98
N GLU A 15 -22.68 -6.98 -10.19
CA GLU A 15 -24.07 -6.52 -10.12
C GLU A 15 -24.43 -5.83 -8.79
N ASP A 16 -23.83 -6.29 -7.69
CA ASP A 16 -24.02 -5.74 -6.36
C ASP A 16 -23.09 -4.55 -6.04
N LEU A 17 -22.11 -4.26 -6.93
CA LEU A 17 -21.17 -3.17 -6.72
C LEU A 17 -21.70 -1.86 -7.30
N PRO A 18 -21.58 -0.76 -6.56
CA PRO A 18 -21.95 0.54 -7.08
C PRO A 18 -20.96 0.97 -8.17
N ARG A 19 -21.45 1.69 -9.17
CA ARG A 19 -20.57 2.43 -10.06
C ARG A 19 -19.85 3.51 -9.24
N LEU A 20 -18.54 3.52 -9.34
CA LEU A 20 -17.73 4.50 -8.61
C LEU A 20 -17.99 5.90 -9.14
N ALA A 21 -18.48 6.79 -8.28
CA ALA A 21 -18.62 8.21 -8.55
C ALA A 21 -17.80 9.04 -7.55
N GLN A 22 -17.34 10.20 -7.98
CA GLN A 22 -16.58 11.10 -7.10
C GLN A 22 -17.51 12.08 -6.38
N PRO A 23 -17.24 12.41 -5.13
CA PRO A 23 -16.21 11.81 -4.26
C PRO A 23 -16.62 10.42 -3.77
N TRP A 24 -15.76 9.42 -4.01
CA TRP A 24 -16.04 8.00 -3.76
C TRP A 24 -16.46 7.70 -2.32
N TRP A 25 -15.93 8.42 -1.34
CA TRP A 25 -16.26 8.21 0.09
C TRP A 25 -17.70 8.56 0.44
N GLN A 26 -18.37 9.38 -0.39
CA GLN A 26 -19.78 9.71 -0.24
C GLN A 26 -20.69 8.73 -0.98
N THR A 27 -20.24 8.19 -2.09
CA THR A 27 -21.05 7.36 -3.00
C THR A 27 -20.95 5.87 -2.72
N LEU A 28 -19.84 5.41 -2.09
CA LEU A 28 -19.67 4.02 -1.74
C LEU A 28 -20.66 3.60 -0.63
N PRO A 29 -21.48 2.53 -0.82
CA PRO A 29 -22.50 2.13 0.15
C PRO A 29 -21.93 1.88 1.54
N GLY A 30 -22.70 2.15 2.59
CA GLY A 30 -22.29 1.93 3.97
C GLY A 30 -22.03 0.46 4.31
N ASN A 31 -22.59 -0.47 3.55
CA ASN A 31 -22.39 -1.91 3.65
C ASN A 31 -21.38 -2.49 2.66
N PHE A 32 -20.62 -1.66 1.95
CA PHE A 32 -19.64 -2.14 0.96
C PHE A 32 -18.72 -3.25 1.51
N HIS A 33 -18.25 -3.10 2.76
CA HIS A 33 -17.42 -4.10 3.43
C HIS A 33 -18.09 -5.49 3.55
N ALA A 34 -19.43 -5.55 3.55
CA ALA A 34 -20.22 -6.77 3.71
C ALA A 34 -20.77 -7.30 2.37
N LEU A 35 -20.62 -6.56 1.27
CA LEU A 35 -21.05 -7.05 -0.04
C LEU A 35 -20.28 -8.33 -0.39
N PRO A 36 -20.97 -9.35 -0.95
CA PRO A 36 -20.32 -10.57 -1.37
C PRO A 36 -19.42 -10.34 -2.59
N ASP A 37 -18.44 -11.21 -2.75
CA ASP A 37 -17.62 -11.32 -3.97
C ASP A 37 -18.00 -12.63 -4.66
N HIS A 38 -18.45 -12.57 -5.92
CA HIS A 38 -18.90 -13.71 -6.70
C HIS A 38 -18.14 -13.80 -8.02
N PHE A 39 -17.77 -15.03 -8.38
CA PHE A 39 -17.17 -15.35 -9.67
C PHE A 39 -18.01 -16.40 -10.41
N LEU A 40 -18.23 -16.19 -11.70
CA LEU A 40 -18.74 -17.19 -12.61
C LEU A 40 -17.58 -18.09 -13.00
N ALA A 41 -17.37 -19.17 -12.27
CA ALA A 41 -16.28 -20.10 -12.49
C ALA A 41 -16.80 -21.52 -12.59
N ASP A 42 -16.08 -22.37 -13.33
CA ASP A 42 -16.33 -23.80 -13.34
C ASP A 42 -16.11 -24.44 -11.96
N ASN A 43 -16.57 -25.69 -11.79
CA ASN A 43 -16.51 -26.37 -10.49
C ASN A 43 -15.07 -26.54 -9.97
N ASP A 44 -14.10 -26.80 -10.84
CA ASP A 44 -12.70 -26.99 -10.42
C ASP A 44 -12.04 -25.68 -9.99
N THR A 45 -12.31 -24.59 -10.70
CA THR A 45 -11.84 -23.26 -10.36
C THR A 45 -12.51 -22.76 -9.08
N ARG A 46 -13.84 -22.97 -8.95
CA ARG A 46 -14.60 -22.60 -7.74
C ARG A 46 -14.08 -23.33 -6.51
N TRP A 47 -13.83 -24.65 -6.61
CA TRP A 47 -13.27 -25.39 -5.48
C TRP A 47 -11.91 -24.83 -5.03
N ARG A 48 -11.04 -24.45 -5.96
CA ARG A 48 -9.74 -23.80 -5.62
C ARG A 48 -9.92 -22.45 -4.94
N ILE A 49 -10.83 -21.63 -5.44
CA ILE A 49 -11.17 -20.33 -4.83
C ILE A 49 -11.68 -20.56 -3.40
N ASP A 50 -12.63 -21.47 -3.20
CA ASP A 50 -13.23 -21.74 -1.89
C ASP A 50 -12.23 -22.34 -0.92
N TYR A 51 -11.35 -23.24 -1.38
CA TYR A 51 -10.30 -23.84 -0.58
C TYR A 51 -9.30 -22.77 -0.10
N THR A 52 -8.78 -21.95 -1.00
CA THR A 52 -7.83 -20.89 -0.65
C THR A 52 -8.50 -19.83 0.23
N ALA A 53 -9.73 -19.43 -0.08
CA ALA A 53 -10.50 -18.50 0.73
C ALA A 53 -10.77 -19.00 2.16
N SER A 54 -10.76 -20.32 2.41
CA SER A 54 -10.96 -20.90 3.75
C SER A 54 -9.78 -20.72 4.70
N ILE A 55 -8.57 -20.51 4.17
CA ILE A 55 -7.33 -20.36 4.94
C ILE A 55 -7.17 -18.94 5.48
N ASP A 56 -7.53 -17.95 4.67
CA ASP A 56 -7.36 -16.52 5.00
C ASP A 56 -8.03 -16.06 6.30
N PRO A 57 -9.27 -16.46 6.65
CA PRO A 57 -9.94 -15.97 7.84
C PRO A 57 -9.16 -16.23 9.15
N LEU A 58 -8.47 -17.35 9.26
CA LEU A 58 -7.66 -17.66 10.44
C LEU A 58 -6.42 -16.76 10.53
N ALA A 59 -5.67 -16.64 9.44
CA ALA A 59 -4.49 -15.79 9.36
C ALA A 59 -4.87 -14.31 9.52
N ARG A 60 -5.97 -13.87 8.88
CA ARG A 60 -6.55 -12.54 9.02
C ARG A 60 -6.93 -12.22 10.46
N THR A 61 -7.64 -13.13 11.14
CA THR A 61 -8.04 -12.93 12.54
C THR A 61 -6.83 -12.85 13.45
N GLY A 62 -5.80 -13.65 13.23
CA GLY A 62 -4.53 -13.55 13.94
C GLY A 62 -3.85 -12.19 13.76
N LEU A 63 -3.70 -11.74 12.52
CA LEU A 63 -3.11 -10.44 12.19
C LEU A 63 -3.97 -9.28 12.74
N ALA A 64 -5.29 -9.36 12.59
CA ALA A 64 -6.23 -8.38 13.12
C ALA A 64 -6.15 -8.27 14.65
N SER A 65 -6.02 -9.41 15.35
CA SER A 65 -5.87 -9.44 16.81
C SER A 65 -4.57 -8.78 17.26
N MET A 66 -3.46 -9.05 16.56
CA MET A 66 -2.17 -8.41 16.84
C MET A 66 -2.21 -6.90 16.59
N ALA A 67 -2.76 -6.47 15.44
CA ALA A 67 -2.88 -5.05 15.10
C ALA A 67 -3.83 -4.32 16.06
N GLY A 68 -4.94 -4.96 16.42
CA GLY A 68 -5.91 -4.45 17.38
C GLY A 68 -5.31 -4.27 18.77
N ALA A 69 -4.57 -5.25 19.26
CA ALA A 69 -3.87 -5.15 20.54
C ALA A 69 -2.83 -4.03 20.55
N ALA A 70 -2.09 -3.83 19.46
CA ALA A 70 -1.13 -2.74 19.34
C ALA A 70 -1.79 -1.34 19.36
N ALA A 71 -3.01 -1.21 18.83
CA ALA A 71 -3.75 0.06 18.80
C ALA A 71 -4.57 0.33 20.08
N LEU A 72 -4.82 -0.68 20.91
CA LEU A 72 -5.71 -0.59 22.08
C LEU A 72 -5.32 0.51 23.09
N PRO A 73 -4.03 0.68 23.48
CA PRO A 73 -3.65 1.72 24.45
C PRO A 73 -3.98 3.14 23.97
N ALA A 74 -3.82 3.38 22.66
CA ALA A 74 -4.14 4.67 22.06
C ALA A 74 -5.65 4.93 22.01
N SER A 75 -6.44 3.88 21.75
CA SER A 75 -7.89 3.96 21.62
C SER A 75 -8.62 4.10 22.96
N LEU A 76 -7.99 3.83 24.09
CA LEU A 76 -8.56 4.00 25.44
C LEU A 76 -8.26 5.38 26.06
N ASN A 77 -7.40 6.19 25.45
CA ASN A 77 -7.02 7.50 25.99
C ASN A 77 -7.96 8.60 25.48
N ILE A 78 -8.94 9.03 26.32
CA ILE A 78 -10.00 10.00 25.98
C ILE A 78 -9.42 11.40 25.62
N SER A 79 -8.37 11.85 26.32
CA SER A 79 -7.76 13.16 26.01
C SER A 79 -7.10 13.14 24.63
N ARG A 80 -6.39 12.06 24.30
CA ARG A 80 -5.79 11.83 22.99
C ARG A 80 -6.85 11.74 21.88
N GLN A 81 -7.98 11.16 22.17
CA GLN A 81 -9.10 11.05 21.19
C GLN A 81 -9.69 12.42 20.83
N ARG A 82 -9.85 13.33 21.82
CA ARG A 82 -10.35 14.70 21.56
C ARG A 82 -9.34 15.50 20.73
N GLU A 83 -8.07 15.40 21.07
CA GLU A 83 -6.98 16.01 20.30
C GLU A 83 -6.95 15.49 18.86
N GLU A 84 -7.04 14.17 18.68
CA GLU A 84 -7.01 13.51 17.37
C GLU A 84 -8.11 14.01 16.43
N ARG A 85 -9.31 14.28 16.96
CA ARG A 85 -10.41 14.83 16.16
C ARG A 85 -10.06 16.19 15.55
N ALA A 86 -9.48 17.08 16.32
CA ALA A 86 -9.02 18.39 15.82
C ALA A 86 -7.88 18.25 14.80
N LEU A 87 -7.03 17.24 14.99
CA LEU A 87 -5.90 16.99 14.08
C LEU A 87 -6.35 16.50 12.70
N VAL A 88 -7.41 15.68 12.61
CA VAL A 88 -7.88 15.16 11.31
C VAL A 88 -8.59 16.23 10.47
N ASP A 89 -9.21 17.23 11.10
CA ASP A 89 -9.88 18.32 10.38
C ASP A 89 -8.90 19.16 9.54
N PHE A 90 -7.61 19.17 9.92
CA PHE A 90 -6.54 19.82 9.16
C PHE A 90 -6.42 19.31 7.72
N TYR A 91 -6.79 18.05 7.46
CA TYR A 91 -6.59 17.40 6.16
C TYR A 91 -7.76 17.62 5.18
N ARG A 92 -8.95 18.01 5.67
CA ARG A 92 -10.15 18.19 4.84
C ARG A 92 -9.97 19.17 3.68
N PRO A 93 -9.33 20.36 3.86
CA PRO A 93 -9.12 21.28 2.76
C PRO A 93 -8.35 20.68 1.58
N PHE A 94 -7.39 19.78 1.83
CA PHE A 94 -6.61 19.15 0.76
C PHE A 94 -7.44 18.22 -0.14
N LEU A 95 -8.60 17.76 0.31
CA LEU A 95 -9.53 16.97 -0.52
C LEU A 95 -10.30 17.83 -1.52
N GLN A 96 -10.28 19.14 -1.37
CA GLN A 96 -10.91 20.09 -2.29
C GLN A 96 -9.93 20.62 -3.35
N GLU A 97 -8.65 20.33 -3.21
CA GLU A 97 -7.62 20.72 -4.14
C GLU A 97 -7.63 19.81 -5.37
N GLU A 98 -7.39 20.36 -6.55
CA GLU A 98 -7.26 19.58 -7.79
C GLU A 98 -5.92 18.87 -7.89
N ASP A 99 -4.85 19.49 -7.35
CA ASP A 99 -3.49 18.92 -7.36
C ASP A 99 -3.19 18.21 -6.05
N PRO A 100 -3.03 16.86 -6.07
CA PRO A 100 -2.63 16.10 -4.89
C PRO A 100 -1.27 16.51 -4.31
N ASN A 101 -0.42 17.19 -5.09
CA ASN A 101 0.89 17.65 -4.63
C ASN A 101 0.80 18.81 -3.64
N THR A 102 -0.35 19.43 -3.45
CA THR A 102 -0.60 20.38 -2.34
C THR A 102 -0.38 19.71 -0.99
N PHE A 103 -0.76 18.43 -0.86
CA PHE A 103 -0.49 17.61 0.31
C PHE A 103 0.77 16.74 0.13
N PHE A 104 0.88 15.96 -0.95
CA PHE A 104 2.04 15.12 -1.25
C PHE A 104 3.16 15.92 -1.91
N SER A 105 3.69 16.91 -1.20
CA SER A 105 4.70 17.81 -1.76
C SER A 105 5.92 17.07 -2.29
N ARG A 106 6.42 17.50 -3.46
CA ARG A 106 7.68 16.97 -3.98
C ARG A 106 8.84 17.39 -3.08
N PRO A 107 9.85 16.51 -2.88
CA PRO A 107 11.06 16.88 -2.17
C PRO A 107 11.73 18.09 -2.85
N THR A 108 12.18 19.04 -2.04
CA THR A 108 12.97 20.20 -2.51
C THR A 108 14.47 20.01 -2.31
N GLN A 109 14.87 18.95 -1.62
CA GLN A 109 16.24 18.62 -1.29
C GLN A 109 16.59 17.26 -1.88
N THR A 110 17.78 17.11 -2.41
CA THR A 110 18.35 15.82 -2.81
C THR A 110 18.73 15.00 -1.57
N ALA A 111 18.60 13.68 -1.65
CA ALA A 111 19.03 12.80 -0.59
C ALA A 111 20.47 12.34 -0.79
N ASN A 112 21.29 12.45 0.25
CA ASN A 112 22.61 11.80 0.24
C ASN A 112 22.42 10.30 0.53
N ILE A 113 22.32 9.49 -0.52
CA ILE A 113 22.05 8.06 -0.44
C ILE A 113 23.33 7.28 -0.21
N GLU A 114 23.44 6.68 0.96
CA GLU A 114 24.50 5.76 1.32
C GLU A 114 24.22 4.37 0.73
N ARG A 115 25.20 3.77 0.07
CA ARG A 115 25.16 2.43 -0.53
C ARG A 115 25.97 1.47 0.33
N ILE A 116 25.31 0.45 0.87
CA ILE A 116 25.90 -0.56 1.74
C ILE A 116 25.78 -1.92 1.04
N PRO A 117 26.88 -2.67 0.83
CA PRO A 117 26.78 -4.02 0.27
C PRO A 117 25.82 -4.89 1.08
N VAL A 118 25.01 -5.71 0.42
CA VAL A 118 24.12 -6.65 1.10
C VAL A 118 24.93 -7.80 1.73
N ALA A 119 24.36 -8.38 2.78
CA ALA A 119 24.99 -9.53 3.43
C ALA A 119 25.01 -10.76 2.48
N PRO A 120 25.98 -11.68 2.61
CA PRO A 120 26.16 -12.83 1.71
C PRO A 120 24.96 -13.76 1.56
N TYR A 121 24.06 -13.79 2.57
CA TYR A 121 22.84 -14.62 2.53
C TYR A 121 21.67 -13.99 1.76
N HIS A 122 21.81 -12.72 1.31
CA HIS A 122 20.87 -12.11 0.39
C HIS A 122 21.13 -12.54 -1.04
N PHE A 123 20.12 -12.39 -1.90
CA PHE A 123 20.30 -12.56 -3.33
C PHE A 123 21.36 -11.59 -3.84
N GLN A 124 22.39 -12.14 -4.49
CA GLN A 124 23.46 -11.39 -5.15
C GLN A 124 23.54 -11.91 -6.58
N PRO A 125 23.25 -11.09 -7.59
CA PRO A 125 23.41 -11.50 -8.98
C PRO A 125 24.90 -11.58 -9.36
N GLU A 126 25.24 -12.49 -10.27
CA GLU A 126 26.62 -12.64 -10.78
C GLU A 126 26.97 -11.53 -11.78
N ASP A 127 25.97 -10.99 -12.47
CA ASP A 127 26.08 -9.98 -13.51
C ASP A 127 25.68 -8.57 -13.05
N GLY A 128 25.70 -8.33 -11.74
CA GLY A 128 25.31 -7.06 -11.16
C GLY A 128 25.72 -6.87 -9.72
N ASP A 129 25.28 -5.77 -9.15
CA ASP A 129 25.51 -5.37 -7.78
C ASP A 129 24.21 -5.40 -6.95
N ALA A 130 24.35 -5.75 -5.68
CA ALA A 130 23.26 -5.68 -4.71
C ALA A 130 23.66 -4.77 -3.53
N HIS A 131 22.89 -3.71 -3.30
CA HIS A 131 23.14 -2.75 -2.24
C HIS A 131 21.91 -2.50 -1.40
N THR A 132 22.11 -2.33 -0.09
CA THR A 132 21.14 -1.67 0.76
C THR A 132 21.36 -0.17 0.67
N LEU A 133 20.35 0.56 0.28
CA LEU A 133 20.33 2.02 0.20
C LEU A 133 19.73 2.60 1.47
N ARG A 134 20.32 3.68 1.98
CA ARG A 134 19.71 4.43 3.08
C ARG A 134 20.02 5.92 2.97
N PHE A 135 19.11 6.73 3.50
CA PHE A 135 19.34 8.15 3.74
C PHE A 135 18.51 8.62 4.93
N ARG A 136 18.92 9.73 5.54
CA ARG A 136 18.08 10.42 6.50
C ARG A 136 17.02 11.19 5.75
N SER A 137 15.76 10.79 5.90
CA SER A 137 14.64 11.46 5.25
C SER A 137 14.52 12.92 5.72
N PRO A 138 14.45 13.89 4.80
CA PRO A 138 14.17 15.28 5.11
C PRO A 138 12.68 15.54 5.31
N PHE A 139 11.83 14.52 5.24
CA PHE A 139 10.38 14.64 5.42
C PHE A 139 10.02 15.33 6.73
N GLU A 140 9.14 16.29 6.64
CA GLU A 140 8.46 16.92 7.78
C GLU A 140 6.94 16.80 7.59
N PRO A 141 6.19 16.45 8.67
CA PRO A 141 4.75 16.38 8.61
C PRO A 141 4.13 17.68 8.10
N LYS A 142 3.11 17.58 7.28
CA LYS A 142 2.35 18.71 6.75
C LYS A 142 1.59 19.43 7.87
N ASN A 143 1.06 18.66 8.82
CA ASN A 143 0.40 19.20 10.00
C ASN A 143 1.45 19.56 11.07
N PRO A 144 1.68 20.87 11.34
CA PRO A 144 2.70 21.31 12.29
C PRO A 144 2.45 20.81 13.72
N ALA A 145 1.18 20.58 14.11
CA ALA A 145 0.85 20.06 15.43
C ALA A 145 1.31 18.60 15.65
N LEU A 146 1.61 17.86 14.57
CA LEU A 146 2.13 16.50 14.63
C LEU A 146 3.65 16.41 14.54
N ARG A 147 4.33 17.52 14.27
CA ARG A 147 5.75 17.55 13.94
C ARG A 147 6.61 16.82 14.98
N ASP A 148 6.55 17.25 16.22
CA ASP A 148 7.40 16.70 17.28
C ASP A 148 7.07 15.23 17.58
N ARG A 149 5.79 14.89 17.59
CA ARG A 149 5.31 13.52 17.78
C ARG A 149 5.80 12.61 16.66
N TYR A 150 5.64 13.00 15.40
CA TYR A 150 6.04 12.21 14.25
C TYR A 150 7.56 12.06 14.15
N LEU A 151 8.29 13.15 14.26
CA LEU A 151 9.76 13.16 14.18
C LEU A 151 10.43 12.52 15.40
N GLY A 152 9.70 12.35 16.51
CA GLY A 152 10.11 11.56 17.68
C GLY A 152 10.36 10.08 17.37
N HIS A 153 9.75 9.53 16.30
CA HIS A 153 10.00 8.18 15.79
C HIS A 153 11.36 8.10 15.06
N ARG A 154 12.45 8.19 15.81
CA ARG A 154 13.83 8.37 15.28
C ARG A 154 14.23 7.35 14.21
N ARG A 155 13.87 6.07 14.37
CA ARG A 155 14.19 5.01 13.39
C ARG A 155 13.44 5.20 12.08
N ASN A 156 12.20 5.70 12.14
CA ASN A 156 11.37 5.95 10.99
C ASN A 156 11.93 7.07 10.08
N ARG A 157 12.78 7.94 10.63
CA ARG A 157 13.44 9.04 9.89
C ARG A 157 14.56 8.58 8.95
N THR A 158 14.93 7.31 8.95
CA THR A 158 15.87 6.76 7.97
C THR A 158 15.09 5.96 6.95
N ALA A 159 15.12 6.40 5.70
CA ALA A 159 14.56 5.66 4.58
C ALA A 159 15.50 4.51 4.19
N TRP A 160 14.93 3.39 3.77
CA TRP A 160 15.65 2.19 3.41
C TRP A 160 15.07 1.57 2.15
N ALA A 161 15.96 1.06 1.27
CA ALA A 161 15.61 0.20 0.15
C ALA A 161 16.73 -0.81 -0.10
N GLN A 162 16.45 -1.87 -0.85
CA GLN A 162 17.50 -2.69 -1.49
C GLN A 162 17.43 -2.48 -2.99
N HIS A 163 18.58 -2.38 -3.63
CA HIS A 163 18.70 -2.16 -5.06
C HIS A 163 19.62 -3.22 -5.66
N TRP A 164 19.10 -3.92 -6.65
CA TRP A 164 19.83 -4.85 -7.50
C TRP A 164 19.94 -4.22 -8.87
N ARG A 165 21.16 -4.02 -9.33
CA ARG A 165 21.47 -3.33 -10.57
C ARG A 165 22.41 -4.18 -11.42
N HIS A 166 22.11 -4.33 -12.70
CA HIS A 166 23.00 -4.99 -13.66
C HIS A 166 24.27 -4.15 -13.89
N HIS A 167 25.37 -4.84 -14.22
CA HIS A 167 26.56 -4.17 -14.74
C HIS A 167 26.31 -3.64 -16.17
N GLY A 168 27.06 -2.63 -16.57
CA GLY A 168 26.99 -2.04 -17.93
C GLY A 168 25.90 -0.99 -18.05
N GLU A 169 25.16 -1.02 -19.17
CA GLU A 169 24.14 -0.02 -19.47
C GLU A 169 22.96 -0.05 -18.48
N PRO A 170 22.47 1.13 -18.07
CA PRO A 170 21.31 1.21 -17.20
C PRO A 170 20.07 0.54 -17.79
N ARG A 171 19.33 -0.20 -16.97
CA ARG A 171 18.12 -0.93 -17.37
C ARG A 171 16.86 -0.30 -16.76
N PRO A 172 15.67 -0.59 -17.33
CA PRO A 172 14.43 -0.21 -16.68
C PRO A 172 14.38 -0.75 -15.26
N THR A 173 13.92 0.08 -14.31
CA THR A 173 13.88 -0.30 -12.91
C THR A 173 12.46 -0.58 -12.45
N LEU A 174 12.26 -1.75 -11.82
CA LEU A 174 11.05 -2.12 -11.12
C LEU A 174 11.13 -1.67 -9.66
N ILE A 175 10.27 -0.73 -9.27
CA ILE A 175 10.08 -0.34 -7.88
C ILE A 175 9.08 -1.31 -7.26
N MET A 176 9.53 -2.08 -6.26
CA MET A 176 8.73 -3.05 -5.54
C MET A 176 8.39 -2.55 -4.14
N ILE A 177 7.10 -2.60 -3.77
CA ILE A 177 6.61 -2.16 -2.47
C ILE A 177 5.99 -3.36 -1.74
N HIS A 178 6.51 -3.67 -0.56
CA HIS A 178 6.06 -4.81 0.24
C HIS A 178 4.69 -4.58 0.91
N GLY A 179 4.04 -5.65 1.35
CA GLY A 179 2.79 -5.63 2.11
C GLY A 179 2.98 -5.30 3.60
N PHE A 180 1.85 -5.25 4.34
CA PHE A 180 1.85 -5.07 5.79
C PHE A 180 2.56 -6.25 6.49
N VAL A 181 3.26 -5.98 7.59
CA VAL A 181 4.06 -6.96 8.38
C VAL A 181 5.29 -7.50 7.66
N ALA A 182 5.51 -7.17 6.39
CA ALA A 182 6.65 -7.70 5.64
C ALA A 182 8.00 -7.27 6.27
N ASP A 183 8.84 -8.25 6.57
CA ASP A 183 10.18 -8.15 7.14
C ASP A 183 10.73 -9.59 7.34
N PRO A 184 11.98 -9.92 7.06
CA PRO A 184 13.11 -9.13 6.57
C PRO A 184 13.25 -9.13 5.03
N TYR A 185 14.22 -8.37 4.49
CA TYR A 185 14.48 -8.28 3.06
C TYR A 185 14.68 -9.62 2.34
N TRP A 186 15.41 -10.59 2.95
CA TRP A 186 15.64 -11.89 2.32
C TRP A 186 14.35 -12.68 2.08
N LEU A 187 13.35 -12.49 2.96
CA LEU A 187 12.03 -13.11 2.81
C LEU A 187 11.24 -12.42 1.72
N ASN A 188 11.18 -11.08 1.76
CA ASN A 188 10.51 -10.27 0.73
C ASN A 188 11.09 -10.53 -0.66
N THR A 189 12.43 -10.65 -0.78
CA THR A 189 13.10 -10.97 -2.03
C THR A 189 12.57 -12.26 -2.66
N ARG A 190 12.28 -13.27 -1.85
CA ARG A 190 11.75 -14.55 -2.32
C ARG A 190 10.24 -14.51 -2.58
N TRP A 191 9.47 -13.94 -1.66
CA TRP A 191 8.00 -13.86 -1.78
C TRP A 191 7.55 -12.99 -2.93
N LEU A 192 8.27 -11.91 -3.21
CA LEU A 192 7.99 -11.00 -4.32
C LEU A 192 8.72 -11.43 -5.61
N ALA A 193 9.32 -12.61 -5.64
CA ALA A 193 10.02 -13.18 -6.80
C ALA A 193 11.04 -12.23 -7.44
N LEU A 194 11.73 -11.38 -6.65
CA LEU A 194 12.63 -10.34 -7.18
C LEU A 194 13.75 -10.88 -8.07
N PRO A 195 14.37 -12.07 -7.79
CA PRO A 195 15.36 -12.67 -8.67
C PRO A 195 14.80 -13.01 -10.07
N TRP A 196 13.48 -13.30 -10.15
CA TRP A 196 12.85 -13.55 -11.44
C TRP A 196 12.74 -12.27 -12.26
N PHE A 197 12.27 -11.17 -11.67
CA PHE A 197 12.23 -9.87 -12.35
C PHE A 197 13.60 -9.38 -12.79
N TYR A 198 14.61 -9.57 -11.93
CA TYR A 198 15.99 -9.27 -12.28
C TYR A 198 16.45 -10.06 -13.51
N LYS A 199 16.20 -11.37 -13.56
CA LYS A 199 16.50 -12.23 -14.72
C LYS A 199 15.73 -11.86 -15.99
N GLN A 200 14.56 -11.19 -15.88
CA GLN A 200 13.85 -10.65 -17.03
C GLN A 200 14.45 -9.34 -17.56
N GLY A 201 15.52 -8.87 -16.94
CA GLY A 201 16.26 -7.69 -17.41
C GLY A 201 15.91 -6.38 -16.73
N PHE A 202 15.14 -6.41 -15.65
CA PHE A 202 14.89 -5.23 -14.82
C PHE A 202 15.96 -5.07 -13.76
N ASP A 203 16.40 -3.83 -13.52
CA ASP A 203 16.95 -3.49 -12.21
C ASP A 203 15.78 -3.46 -11.21
N VAL A 204 16.02 -3.76 -9.92
CA VAL A 204 14.97 -3.86 -8.94
C VAL A 204 15.28 -3.04 -7.70
N LEU A 205 14.34 -2.17 -7.30
CA LEU A 205 14.41 -1.43 -6.06
C LEU A 205 13.29 -1.90 -5.12
N LEU A 206 13.64 -2.60 -4.03
CA LEU A 206 12.70 -3.00 -2.98
C LEU A 206 12.66 -1.93 -1.88
N TYR A 207 11.60 -1.14 -1.86
CA TYR A 207 11.40 -0.06 -0.89
C TYR A 207 10.85 -0.56 0.44
N THR A 208 11.28 0.05 1.54
CA THR A 208 10.75 -0.20 2.89
C THR A 208 9.82 0.92 3.33
N LEU A 209 8.54 0.60 3.51
CA LEU A 209 7.52 1.53 3.99
C LEU A 209 7.87 2.08 5.39
N PRO A 210 7.41 3.30 5.74
CA PRO A 210 7.52 3.83 7.10
C PRO A 210 7.03 2.83 8.15
N PHE A 211 7.66 2.83 9.32
CA PHE A 211 7.35 1.93 10.45
C PHE A 211 7.52 0.43 10.18
N HIS A 212 8.05 0.03 9.03
CA HIS A 212 8.33 -1.36 8.71
C HIS A 212 9.83 -1.66 8.77
N GLY A 213 10.17 -2.92 8.93
CA GLY A 213 11.53 -3.42 8.92
C GLY A 213 12.45 -2.63 9.87
N ARG A 214 13.54 -2.10 9.32
CA ARG A 214 14.51 -1.29 10.07
C ARG A 214 13.97 0.05 10.54
N ARG A 215 12.82 0.50 10.01
CA ARG A 215 12.15 1.76 10.36
C ARG A 215 11.22 1.63 11.57
N LYS A 216 10.84 0.41 11.96
CA LYS A 216 9.96 0.19 13.13
C LYS A 216 10.58 0.69 14.42
N GLY A 217 9.74 1.16 15.35
CA GLY A 217 10.16 1.54 16.67
C GLY A 217 10.82 0.40 17.45
N ARG A 218 11.71 0.71 18.39
CA ARG A 218 12.44 -0.31 19.17
C ARG A 218 11.52 -1.29 19.91
N PHE A 219 10.37 -0.75 20.36
CA PHE A 219 9.40 -1.51 21.16
C PHE A 219 8.16 -1.91 20.37
N ALA A 220 8.13 -1.67 19.06
CA ALA A 220 7.03 -2.11 18.22
C ALA A 220 6.95 -3.63 18.22
N PRO A 221 5.78 -4.23 18.49
CA PRO A 221 5.64 -5.68 18.64
C PRO A 221 5.92 -6.44 17.34
N PHE A 222 5.66 -5.83 16.19
CA PHE A 222 5.94 -6.39 14.86
C PHE A 222 6.18 -5.28 13.83
N SER A 223 6.65 -5.65 12.64
CA SER A 223 6.89 -4.77 11.52
C SER A 223 5.56 -4.14 11.04
N GLY A 224 5.47 -2.81 11.01
CA GLY A 224 4.25 -2.09 10.62
C GLY A 224 3.25 -1.81 11.75
N ALA A 225 3.45 -2.31 12.98
CA ALA A 225 2.52 -2.08 14.09
C ALA A 225 2.19 -0.59 14.30
N GLU A 226 3.19 0.27 14.19
CA GLU A 226 3.03 1.72 14.38
C GLU A 226 2.41 2.42 13.17
N PHE A 227 2.32 1.75 12.00
CA PHE A 227 1.76 2.34 10.78
C PHE A 227 0.29 2.73 10.96
N PHE A 228 -0.51 1.86 11.58
CA PHE A 228 -1.94 2.06 11.80
C PHE A 228 -2.32 2.42 13.23
N SER A 229 -1.44 2.20 14.21
CA SER A 229 -1.79 2.37 15.64
C SER A 229 -1.62 3.79 16.17
N GLN A 230 -1.12 4.72 15.37
CA GLN A 230 -0.76 6.07 15.85
C GLN A 230 -1.90 7.11 15.74
N GLY A 231 -3.03 6.74 15.13
CA GLY A 231 -4.16 7.62 14.84
C GLY A 231 -4.27 7.99 13.36
N MET A 232 -5.44 8.48 12.96
CA MET A 232 -5.76 8.75 11.55
C MET A 232 -4.99 9.94 10.99
N ALA A 233 -4.73 10.95 11.82
CA ALA A 233 -3.93 12.11 11.42
C ALA A 233 -2.49 11.69 11.09
N LEU A 234 -1.86 10.85 11.94
CA LEU A 234 -0.53 10.32 11.65
C LEU A 234 -0.52 9.35 10.47
N LEU A 235 -1.62 8.65 10.21
CA LEU A 235 -1.74 7.76 9.05
C LEU A 235 -1.60 8.56 7.74
N ASN A 236 -2.28 9.72 7.63
CA ASN A 236 -2.12 10.62 6.49
C ASN A 236 -0.66 11.04 6.30
N GLU A 237 0.01 11.48 7.38
CA GLU A 237 1.43 11.86 7.34
C GLU A 237 2.35 10.68 7.00
N THR A 238 1.97 9.47 7.42
CA THR A 238 2.76 8.25 7.13
C THR A 238 2.74 7.93 5.64
N PHE A 239 1.60 8.09 4.96
CA PHE A 239 1.54 7.94 3.51
C PHE A 239 2.26 9.08 2.78
N ALA A 240 2.14 10.32 3.28
CA ALA A 240 2.92 11.44 2.73
C ALA A 240 4.43 11.18 2.83
N HIS A 241 4.90 10.67 3.97
CA HIS A 241 6.29 10.27 4.17
C HIS A 241 6.72 9.12 3.24
N ALA A 242 5.84 8.12 3.03
CA ALA A 242 6.13 7.02 2.13
C ALA A 242 6.35 7.52 0.69
N ILE A 243 5.47 8.38 0.20
CA ILE A 243 5.58 8.97 -1.14
C ILE A 243 6.80 9.90 -1.25
N HIS A 244 7.05 10.71 -0.23
CA HIS A 244 8.20 11.60 -0.20
C HIS A 244 9.53 10.84 -0.33
N ASP A 245 9.71 9.76 0.44
CA ASP A 245 10.90 8.93 0.39
C ASP A 245 11.02 8.15 -0.93
N LEU A 246 9.88 7.66 -1.47
CA LEU A 246 9.86 7.01 -2.79
C LEU A 246 10.33 7.97 -3.88
N ARG A 247 9.89 9.22 -3.87
CA ARG A 247 10.32 10.25 -4.83
C ARG A 247 11.82 10.47 -4.77
N LEU A 248 12.42 10.51 -3.59
CA LEU A 248 13.87 10.64 -3.43
C LEU A 248 14.62 9.42 -3.96
N PHE A 249 14.08 8.21 -3.81
CA PHE A 249 14.64 7.03 -4.45
C PHE A 249 14.45 7.06 -5.97
N MET A 250 13.33 7.56 -6.48
CA MET A 250 13.10 7.75 -7.91
C MET A 250 14.08 8.77 -8.50
N ASP A 251 14.34 9.87 -7.80
CA ASP A 251 15.36 10.85 -8.20
C ASP A 251 16.76 10.21 -8.27
N TYR A 252 17.11 9.41 -7.27
CA TYR A 252 18.34 8.62 -7.31
C TYR A 252 18.40 7.68 -8.52
N LEU A 253 17.32 6.98 -8.88
CA LEU A 253 17.28 6.11 -10.04
C LEU A 253 17.47 6.91 -11.34
N ARG A 254 16.88 8.10 -11.46
CA ARG A 254 17.10 9.01 -12.60
C ARG A 254 18.55 9.44 -12.69
N GLU A 255 19.19 9.81 -11.58
CA GLU A 255 20.61 10.15 -11.50
C GLU A 255 21.52 8.96 -11.88
N GLN A 256 21.07 7.71 -11.64
CA GLN A 256 21.79 6.51 -12.10
C GLN A 256 21.56 6.19 -13.59
N GLY A 257 20.76 7.00 -14.30
CA GLY A 257 20.50 6.85 -15.72
C GLY A 257 19.40 5.83 -16.06
N THR A 258 18.56 5.42 -15.11
CA THR A 258 17.43 4.51 -15.36
C THR A 258 16.57 5.03 -16.52
N PRO A 259 16.40 4.25 -17.63
CA PRO A 259 15.69 4.74 -18.81
C PRO A 259 14.16 4.76 -18.62
N ALA A 260 13.61 3.94 -17.74
CA ALA A 260 12.20 3.88 -17.41
C ALA A 260 12.00 3.27 -16.02
N MET A 261 10.95 3.69 -15.32
CA MET A 261 10.56 3.14 -14.03
C MET A 261 9.14 2.57 -14.10
N GLY A 262 8.93 1.42 -13.46
CA GLY A 262 7.60 0.90 -13.19
C GLY A 262 7.46 0.60 -11.72
N ALA A 263 6.22 0.58 -11.22
CA ALA A 263 5.94 0.29 -9.82
C ALA A 263 5.00 -0.90 -9.67
N THR A 264 5.28 -1.74 -8.67
CA THR A 264 4.40 -2.83 -8.26
C THR A 264 4.49 -3.03 -6.76
N GLY A 265 3.48 -3.62 -6.17
CA GLY A 265 3.48 -3.92 -4.75
C GLY A 265 2.31 -4.82 -4.38
N ILE A 266 2.39 -5.47 -3.22
CA ILE A 266 1.37 -6.40 -2.74
C ILE A 266 0.59 -5.79 -1.57
N SER A 267 -0.74 -5.96 -1.54
CA SER A 267 -1.58 -5.57 -0.38
C SER A 267 -1.44 -4.07 -0.06
N LEU A 268 -0.91 -3.71 1.11
CA LEU A 268 -0.54 -2.33 1.48
C LEU A 268 0.45 -1.72 0.47
N GLY A 269 1.36 -2.52 -0.09
CA GLY A 269 2.24 -2.11 -1.18
C GLY A 269 1.46 -1.87 -2.47
N GLY A 270 0.44 -2.67 -2.76
CA GLY A 270 -0.49 -2.46 -3.88
C GLY A 270 -1.28 -1.15 -3.73
N TYR A 271 -1.77 -0.87 -2.52
CA TYR A 271 -2.38 0.41 -2.19
C TYR A 271 -1.42 1.59 -2.44
N THR A 272 -0.18 1.48 -1.94
CA THR A 272 0.84 2.52 -2.11
C THR A 272 1.25 2.67 -3.57
N THR A 273 1.29 1.57 -4.35
CA THR A 273 1.52 1.60 -5.80
C THR A 273 0.39 2.35 -6.51
N GLY A 274 -0.86 2.09 -6.14
CA GLY A 274 -2.01 2.81 -6.69
C GLY A 274 -1.99 4.30 -6.38
N LEU A 275 -1.60 4.68 -5.16
CA LEU A 275 -1.40 6.08 -4.78
C LEU A 275 -0.23 6.71 -5.57
N LEU A 276 0.91 6.03 -5.69
CA LEU A 276 2.06 6.51 -6.45
C LEU A 276 1.69 6.75 -7.92
N ALA A 277 0.92 5.85 -8.53
CA ALA A 277 0.44 5.96 -9.91
C ALA A 277 -0.47 7.18 -10.16
N ALA A 278 -1.11 7.70 -9.11
CA ALA A 278 -1.89 8.92 -9.17
C ALA A 278 -1.05 10.20 -8.97
N LEU A 279 0.16 10.05 -8.42
CA LEU A 279 1.03 11.19 -8.08
C LEU A 279 2.15 11.41 -9.09
N GLU A 280 2.64 10.34 -9.74
CA GLU A 280 3.77 10.37 -10.67
C GLU A 280 3.32 10.14 -12.12
N ASP A 281 3.78 10.98 -13.01
CA ASP A 281 3.44 10.97 -14.44
C ASP A 281 4.53 10.34 -15.32
N ASP A 282 5.68 9.99 -14.76
CA ASP A 282 6.82 9.37 -15.45
C ASP A 282 6.96 7.86 -15.18
N LEU A 283 5.97 7.23 -14.54
CA LEU A 283 5.92 5.79 -14.44
C LEU A 283 5.47 5.17 -15.77
N ALA A 284 6.28 4.26 -16.31
CA ALA A 284 5.94 3.52 -17.52
C ALA A 284 4.78 2.54 -17.27
N PHE A 285 4.71 1.95 -16.09
CA PHE A 285 3.62 1.08 -15.68
C PHE A 285 3.41 1.08 -14.16
N ALA A 286 2.20 0.68 -13.75
CA ALA A 286 1.85 0.43 -12.35
C ALA A 286 1.00 -0.85 -12.25
N ILE A 287 1.45 -1.79 -11.42
CA ILE A 287 0.82 -3.12 -11.27
C ILE A 287 0.57 -3.39 -9.77
N PRO A 288 -0.48 -2.83 -9.16
CA PRO A 288 -0.88 -3.20 -7.81
C PRO A 288 -1.38 -4.65 -7.76
N ASN A 289 -0.82 -5.45 -6.84
CA ASN A 289 -1.22 -6.83 -6.60
C ASN A 289 -2.08 -6.88 -5.33
N VAL A 290 -3.21 -7.55 -5.42
CA VAL A 290 -4.22 -7.68 -4.36
C VAL A 290 -4.40 -6.38 -3.56
N PRO A 291 -4.62 -5.24 -4.26
CA PRO A 291 -4.68 -3.95 -3.61
C PRO A 291 -5.95 -3.82 -2.76
N LEU A 292 -5.81 -3.20 -1.60
CA LEU A 292 -6.96 -2.57 -0.95
C LEU A 292 -7.11 -1.14 -1.47
N VAL A 293 -8.30 -0.55 -1.38
CA VAL A 293 -8.54 0.84 -1.83
C VAL A 293 -9.29 1.69 -0.80
N SER A 294 -9.99 1.05 0.13
CA SER A 294 -10.60 1.69 1.30
C SER A 294 -10.14 0.98 2.57
N ILE A 295 -9.26 1.64 3.31
CA ILE A 295 -8.72 1.10 4.57
C ILE A 295 -9.84 0.92 5.60
N MET A 296 -10.81 1.84 5.67
CA MET A 296 -11.88 1.79 6.65
C MET A 296 -12.85 0.63 6.39
N ASP A 297 -13.16 0.34 5.14
CA ASP A 297 -14.00 -0.81 4.78
C ASP A 297 -13.27 -2.13 5.04
N LEU A 298 -11.98 -2.17 4.75
CA LEU A 298 -11.15 -3.33 5.07
C LEU A 298 -11.16 -3.61 6.57
N MET A 299 -10.86 -2.60 7.38
CA MET A 299 -10.86 -2.71 8.85
C MET A 299 -12.24 -3.08 9.40
N GLN A 300 -13.32 -2.57 8.81
CA GLN A 300 -14.70 -2.93 9.18
C GLN A 300 -15.02 -4.40 8.90
N SER A 301 -14.38 -5.01 7.89
CA SER A 301 -14.58 -6.44 7.56
C SER A 301 -13.75 -7.39 8.41
N TRP A 302 -12.78 -6.89 9.21
CA TRP A 302 -11.83 -7.72 9.97
C TRP A 302 -12.22 -7.81 11.45
N PHE A 303 -12.55 -8.99 11.94
CA PHE A 303 -12.68 -9.23 13.38
C PHE A 303 -11.30 -9.51 14.00
N PRO A 304 -10.93 -8.91 15.16
CA PRO A 304 -11.73 -8.00 16.01
C PRO A 304 -11.53 -6.49 15.71
N ILE A 305 -10.82 -6.10 14.66
CA ILE A 305 -10.55 -4.67 14.34
C ILE A 305 -11.85 -3.89 14.09
N ASN A 306 -12.89 -4.53 13.57
CA ASN A 306 -14.21 -3.91 13.38
C ASN A 306 -14.79 -3.31 14.66
N LEU A 307 -14.45 -3.86 15.84
CA LEU A 307 -14.85 -3.28 17.13
C LEU A 307 -14.15 -1.92 17.35
N GLN A 308 -12.89 -1.80 16.91
CA GLN A 308 -12.17 -0.53 16.97
C GLN A 308 -12.73 0.49 15.99
N VAL A 309 -13.14 0.08 14.77
CA VAL A 309 -13.84 0.98 13.84
C VAL A 309 -15.11 1.53 14.48
N SER A 310 -15.86 0.69 15.20
CA SER A 310 -17.05 1.13 15.95
C SER A 310 -16.71 2.14 17.06
N LEU A 311 -15.55 1.98 17.71
CA LEU A 311 -15.05 2.95 18.67
C LEU A 311 -14.60 4.25 17.97
N LEU A 312 -13.89 4.16 16.86
CA LEU A 312 -13.47 5.32 16.06
C LEU A 312 -14.66 6.17 15.62
N LYS A 313 -15.75 5.55 15.17
CA LYS A 313 -16.99 6.28 14.84
C LYS A 313 -17.48 7.15 16.01
N LYS A 314 -17.42 6.62 17.24
CA LYS A 314 -17.79 7.38 18.44
C LYS A 314 -16.79 8.48 18.76
N VAL A 315 -15.49 8.19 18.66
CA VAL A 315 -14.39 9.12 18.94
C VAL A 315 -14.42 10.33 18.02
N TYR A 316 -14.57 10.09 16.71
CA TYR A 316 -14.63 11.15 15.72
C TYR A 316 -16.05 11.76 15.60
N GLY A 317 -17.05 11.18 16.24
CA GLY A 317 -18.45 11.63 16.16
C GLY A 317 -18.98 11.56 14.73
N THR A 318 -18.63 10.49 14.02
CA THR A 318 -18.95 10.29 12.61
C THR A 318 -19.36 8.85 12.32
N ASP A 319 -19.84 8.60 11.12
CA ASP A 319 -20.14 7.26 10.61
C ASP A 319 -18.97 6.67 9.79
N LEU A 320 -19.22 5.59 9.04
CA LEU A 320 -18.20 4.98 8.18
C LEU A 320 -17.82 5.89 7.02
N GLN A 321 -18.77 6.66 6.48
CA GLN A 321 -18.53 7.62 5.42
C GLN A 321 -17.55 8.71 5.85
N GLY A 322 -17.74 9.29 7.03
CA GLY A 322 -16.81 10.28 7.58
C GLY A 322 -15.43 9.69 7.90
N LEU A 323 -15.33 8.40 8.32
CA LEU A 323 -14.04 7.74 8.46
C LEU A 323 -13.34 7.51 7.11
N ARG A 324 -14.09 7.20 6.05
CA ARG A 324 -13.57 7.14 4.68
C ARG A 324 -13.02 8.50 4.24
N GLU A 325 -13.76 9.59 4.50
CA GLU A 325 -13.30 10.95 4.20
C GLU A 325 -11.96 11.28 4.86
N ILE A 326 -11.79 10.94 6.14
CA ILE A 326 -10.53 11.16 6.87
C ILE A 326 -9.34 10.45 6.20
N THR A 327 -9.56 9.29 5.60
CA THR A 327 -8.53 8.48 4.94
C THR A 327 -8.54 8.62 3.40
N ALA A 328 -9.46 9.40 2.84
CA ALA A 328 -9.59 9.56 1.40
C ALA A 328 -8.36 10.18 0.76
N LEU A 329 -7.69 11.10 1.48
CA LEU A 329 -6.55 11.84 0.96
C LEU A 329 -5.44 10.96 0.39
N HIS A 330 -5.17 9.83 1.02
CA HIS A 330 -4.16 8.88 0.54
C HIS A 330 -4.77 7.67 -0.21
N SER A 331 -6.10 7.60 -0.37
CA SER A 331 -6.72 6.50 -1.12
C SER A 331 -6.41 6.60 -2.62
N PRO A 332 -6.03 5.49 -3.27
CA PRO A 332 -5.82 5.46 -4.72
C PRO A 332 -7.10 5.73 -5.53
N LEU A 333 -8.29 5.72 -4.90
CA LEU A 333 -9.56 6.08 -5.54
C LEU A 333 -9.82 7.59 -5.60
N THR A 334 -9.07 8.40 -4.87
CA THR A 334 -9.33 9.85 -4.78
C THR A 334 -8.79 10.60 -5.98
N TRP A 335 -7.64 10.18 -6.48
CA TRP A 335 -6.91 10.90 -7.52
C TRP A 335 -6.87 10.11 -8.82
N PRO A 336 -7.00 10.77 -9.99
CA PRO A 336 -6.90 10.08 -11.27
C PRO A 336 -5.51 9.47 -11.46
N CYS A 337 -5.46 8.28 -12.05
CA CYS A 337 -4.20 7.62 -12.40
C CYS A 337 -3.49 8.38 -13.53
N LYS A 338 -2.21 8.71 -13.33
CA LYS A 338 -1.38 9.41 -14.33
C LYS A 338 -0.60 8.48 -15.26
N VAL A 339 -0.44 7.21 -14.88
CA VAL A 339 0.23 6.21 -15.72
C VAL A 339 -0.56 6.03 -17.04
N PRO A 340 0.09 5.89 -18.19
CA PRO A 340 -0.61 5.61 -19.45
C PRO A 340 -1.50 4.37 -19.36
N GLN A 341 -2.64 4.33 -20.07
CA GLN A 341 -3.61 3.24 -20.00
C GLN A 341 -2.96 1.87 -20.28
N ALA A 342 -2.08 1.78 -21.27
CA ALA A 342 -1.35 0.55 -21.61
C ALA A 342 -0.35 0.07 -20.54
N GLY A 343 -0.03 0.92 -19.57
CA GLY A 343 0.86 0.61 -18.44
C GLY A 343 0.11 0.27 -17.14
N ARG A 344 -1.23 0.25 -17.17
CA ARG A 344 -2.06 -0.05 -15.99
C ARG A 344 -2.49 -1.50 -16.01
N MET A 345 -2.17 -2.25 -14.95
CA MET A 345 -2.65 -3.60 -14.75
C MET A 345 -2.94 -3.81 -13.26
N ILE A 346 -3.95 -4.60 -12.94
CA ILE A 346 -4.26 -4.99 -11.56
C ILE A 346 -4.24 -6.52 -11.50
N ILE A 347 -3.62 -7.06 -10.46
CA ILE A 347 -3.65 -8.50 -10.18
C ILE A 347 -4.47 -8.70 -8.92
N GLY A 348 -5.54 -9.50 -9.01
CA GLY A 348 -6.46 -9.80 -7.92
C GLY A 348 -6.53 -11.29 -7.61
N GLY A 349 -6.61 -11.64 -6.33
CA GLY A 349 -6.87 -13.00 -5.88
C GLY A 349 -8.37 -13.26 -5.76
N ALA A 350 -8.92 -14.21 -6.52
CA ALA A 350 -10.36 -14.51 -6.48
C ALA A 350 -10.81 -15.05 -5.11
N GLY A 351 -9.92 -15.77 -4.40
CA GLY A 351 -10.15 -16.26 -3.04
C GLY A 351 -9.67 -15.33 -1.91
N ASP A 352 -9.21 -14.13 -2.23
CA ASP A 352 -8.64 -13.22 -1.25
C ASP A 352 -9.68 -12.75 -0.22
N ARG A 353 -9.37 -12.99 1.07
CA ARG A 353 -10.18 -12.54 2.22
C ARG A 353 -9.45 -11.51 3.07
N PHE A 354 -8.19 -11.20 2.77
CA PHE A 354 -7.47 -10.07 3.35
C PHE A 354 -7.85 -8.76 2.67
N ALA A 355 -7.69 -8.69 1.35
CA ALA A 355 -8.15 -7.57 0.51
C ALA A 355 -9.16 -8.11 -0.51
N PRO A 356 -10.45 -8.20 -0.16
CA PRO A 356 -11.46 -8.84 -0.99
C PRO A 356 -11.49 -8.35 -2.43
N PRO A 357 -11.81 -9.20 -3.43
CA PRO A 357 -11.79 -8.93 -4.87
C PRO A 357 -12.43 -7.59 -5.26
N LYS A 358 -13.51 -7.19 -4.60
CA LYS A 358 -14.21 -5.92 -4.82
C LYS A 358 -13.29 -4.69 -4.72
N HIS A 359 -12.21 -4.74 -3.92
CA HIS A 359 -11.23 -3.65 -3.86
C HIS A 359 -10.42 -3.54 -5.17
N SER A 360 -9.97 -4.68 -5.70
CA SER A 360 -9.28 -4.74 -7.00
C SER A 360 -10.20 -4.29 -8.14
N HIS A 361 -11.46 -4.71 -8.10
CA HIS A 361 -12.46 -4.33 -9.11
C HIS A 361 -12.78 -2.82 -9.07
N LEU A 362 -12.95 -2.22 -7.88
CA LEU A 362 -13.14 -0.76 -7.77
C LEU A 362 -11.95 0.03 -8.33
N LEU A 363 -10.73 -0.44 -8.10
CA LEU A 363 -9.55 0.20 -8.67
C LEU A 363 -9.51 0.06 -10.18
N HIS A 364 -9.88 -1.11 -10.71
CA HIS A 364 -10.03 -1.35 -12.15
C HIS A 364 -11.01 -0.36 -12.79
N GLN A 365 -12.21 -0.19 -12.22
CA GLN A 365 -13.17 0.80 -12.68
C GLN A 365 -12.61 2.22 -12.63
N HIS A 366 -11.96 2.58 -11.51
CA HIS A 366 -11.37 3.91 -11.32
C HIS A 366 -10.24 4.20 -12.32
N TRP A 367 -9.50 3.18 -12.73
CA TRP A 367 -8.41 3.29 -13.69
C TRP A 367 -8.87 3.19 -15.16
N GLY A 368 -10.18 3.36 -15.42
CA GLY A 368 -10.75 3.36 -16.76
C GLY A 368 -10.83 1.98 -17.38
N ASN A 369 -11.19 0.97 -16.58
CA ASN A 369 -11.25 -0.43 -16.96
C ASN A 369 -9.92 -0.91 -17.57
N CYS A 370 -8.84 -0.71 -16.85
CA CYS A 370 -7.50 -1.17 -17.21
C CYS A 370 -7.43 -2.71 -17.19
N ASP A 371 -6.31 -3.28 -17.60
CA ASP A 371 -6.12 -4.74 -17.52
C ASP A 371 -6.29 -5.21 -16.07
N LEU A 372 -7.13 -6.25 -15.88
CA LEU A 372 -7.38 -6.92 -14.61
C LEU A 372 -7.14 -8.42 -14.78
N HIS A 373 -6.21 -8.93 -13.98
CA HIS A 373 -5.89 -10.35 -13.98
C HIS A 373 -6.30 -11.00 -12.66
N TRP A 374 -7.19 -12.01 -12.73
CA TRP A 374 -7.58 -12.80 -11.58
C TRP A 374 -6.79 -14.10 -11.51
N PHE A 375 -6.26 -14.43 -10.33
CA PHE A 375 -5.72 -15.77 -10.08
C PHE A 375 -6.61 -16.52 -9.07
N PRO A 376 -6.77 -17.85 -9.22
CA PRO A 376 -7.62 -18.67 -8.35
C PRO A 376 -6.89 -18.97 -7.04
N GLY A 377 -6.54 -17.94 -6.29
CA GLY A 377 -5.79 -18.01 -5.03
C GLY A 377 -6.26 -16.98 -4.02
N ASN A 378 -5.65 -17.05 -2.84
CA ASN A 378 -5.87 -16.11 -1.75
C ASN A 378 -4.86 -14.93 -1.80
N HIS A 379 -4.67 -14.26 -0.65
CA HIS A 379 -3.83 -13.06 -0.50
C HIS A 379 -2.34 -13.32 -0.69
#